data_374057b965befb851f24b3fb37118bbd
#
_entry.id   374057b965befb851f24b3fb37118bbd
#
_cell.length_a   1.000
_cell.length_b   1.000
_cell.length_c   1.000
_cell.angle_alpha   90.00
_cell.angle_beta   90.00
_cell.angle_gamma   90.00
#
_symmetry.space_group_name_H-M   'P 1'
#
loop_
_entity.id
_entity.type
_entity.pdbx_description
1 polymer ?
#
loop_
_entity_poly.entity_id
_entity_poly.type
_entity_poly.pdbx_seq_one_letter_code
_entity_poly.pdbx_strand_id
1 'polypeptide(L)'
;NLEYFFRPKSVAVVSESEEAVRYADIVLANLAAGGFAGPVLRVAAKKRSLFGLGAHIHIDELATVPELAIICAPLADVAAIVAKLGELGTRAVIIGPSTREFLAPDALNEAYRAILAAARPRLVRVLGPGSGGLLVPGGGLNASVAPAAVAPGRVALIAQSTAIAAAVLDRAASRGIGFSAALHVGAGIDVDLADVLDWFSADAETEALLVQFDAVASGRKFMSAARAVARYKPVVAIRGERILPRSAADRPFHADDVYEAALRRAGWVRIDTLGDLFDAAEAMARGRPIEGGRLAILGNGHGLGRVAAEALLHRGGQLATLGKETGKALEKLVGTRMPLAGPMPLPPDITADQWSAVLAAVLADPGVDAVLTVYSPSPFAPSADVARALCDVAQNSPRTVFTCWVGGSTMLEAQRIAAARGVLSHDSPEKAVAIFLGIVNYERNRTLLAQMPASVAEDFSPDDALARSAVAEALAAGATTLSPRQARQLMRAYGIDSNEQPLAGSIDEAIRTADEIGYPVDLALVLANAAEYQPAATDLRSPADIQLAVRGLRASLR
;
A
#
# COMPACT_ATOMS: atom_id res chain seq x y z
N ASN A 1 22.76 -7.57 -8.07
CA ASN A 1 23.70 -6.44 -7.78
C ASN A 1 23.14 -5.39 -6.82
N LEU A 2 21.97 -5.60 -6.18
CA LEU A 2 21.49 -4.69 -5.12
C LEU A 2 22.13 -5.00 -3.75
N GLU A 3 22.83 -6.11 -3.63
CA GLU A 3 23.51 -6.53 -2.41
C GLU A 3 24.43 -5.42 -1.82
N TYR A 4 25.11 -4.68 -2.70
CA TYR A 4 26.00 -3.59 -2.30
C TYR A 4 25.29 -2.39 -1.67
N PHE A 5 23.97 -2.26 -1.82
CA PHE A 5 23.19 -1.28 -1.07
C PHE A 5 22.87 -1.78 0.34
N PHE A 6 22.41 -3.04 0.46
CA PHE A 6 21.87 -3.55 1.72
C PHE A 6 22.94 -4.20 2.61
N ARG A 7 24.03 -4.69 2.04
CA ARG A 7 25.10 -5.41 2.77
C ARG A 7 26.49 -4.97 2.30
N PRO A 8 26.78 -3.65 2.24
CA PRO A 8 28.09 -3.17 1.84
C PRO A 8 29.14 -3.53 2.90
N LYS A 9 30.35 -3.85 2.44
CA LYS A 9 31.49 -4.06 3.34
C LYS A 9 32.21 -2.76 3.70
N SER A 10 32.06 -1.71 2.88
CA SER A 10 32.68 -0.41 3.06
C SER A 10 31.77 0.68 2.49
N VAL A 11 31.78 1.85 3.15
CA VAL A 11 30.92 2.99 2.77
C VAL A 11 31.77 4.23 2.62
N ALA A 12 31.53 5.02 1.57
CA ALA A 12 32.08 6.36 1.43
C ALA A 12 30.96 7.42 1.47
N VAL A 13 31.23 8.57 2.08
CA VAL A 13 30.36 9.75 2.01
C VAL A 13 31.13 10.86 1.31
N VAL A 14 30.59 11.28 0.16
CA VAL A 14 31.24 12.26 -0.73
C VAL A 14 30.46 13.57 -0.72
N SER A 15 31.12 14.67 -0.33
CA SER A 15 30.56 16.02 -0.28
C SER A 15 31.58 17.06 -0.76
N GLU A 16 31.56 17.38 -2.04
CA GLU A 16 32.52 18.29 -2.65
C GLU A 16 32.13 19.77 -2.51
N SER A 17 30.92 20.11 -2.05
CA SER A 17 30.45 21.48 -1.84
C SER A 17 30.13 21.79 -0.39
N GLU A 18 30.23 23.06 0.04
CA GLU A 18 29.90 23.48 1.42
C GLU A 18 28.40 23.30 1.75
N GLU A 19 27.51 23.42 0.77
CA GLU A 19 26.07 23.21 0.94
C GLU A 19 25.73 21.75 1.18
N ALA A 20 26.44 20.85 0.54
CA ALA A 20 26.28 19.40 0.67
C ALA A 20 26.83 18.87 2.00
N VAL A 21 27.70 19.60 2.68
CA VAL A 21 28.32 19.19 3.96
C VAL A 21 27.27 18.90 5.03
N ARG A 22 26.20 19.69 5.14
CA ARG A 22 25.15 19.45 6.14
C ARG A 22 24.47 18.09 5.97
N TYR A 23 24.21 17.68 4.74
CA TYR A 23 23.64 16.37 4.43
C TYR A 23 24.62 15.24 4.73
N ALA A 24 25.85 15.40 4.28
CA ALA A 24 26.91 14.45 4.54
C ALA A 24 27.18 14.27 6.04
N ASP A 25 27.16 15.36 6.82
CA ASP A 25 27.35 15.32 8.27
C ASP A 25 26.23 14.55 8.99
N ILE A 26 24.97 14.67 8.54
CA ILE A 26 23.84 13.87 9.06
C ILE A 26 24.05 12.39 8.74
N VAL A 27 24.40 12.05 7.51
CA VAL A 27 24.65 10.66 7.09
C VAL A 27 25.81 10.05 7.88
N LEU A 28 26.90 10.80 8.09
CA LEU A 28 28.04 10.34 8.89
C LEU A 28 27.67 10.12 10.35
N ALA A 29 26.86 11.04 10.93
CA ALA A 29 26.34 10.88 12.29
C ALA A 29 25.48 9.62 12.42
N ASN A 30 24.61 9.39 11.45
CA ASN A 30 23.73 8.23 11.40
C ASN A 30 24.49 6.91 11.20
N LEU A 31 25.52 6.88 10.35
CA LEU A 31 26.40 5.73 10.20
C LEU A 31 27.14 5.40 11.50
N ALA A 32 27.64 6.42 12.20
CA ALA A 32 28.30 6.24 13.48
C ALA A 32 27.34 5.75 14.57
N ALA A 33 26.14 6.32 14.64
CA ALA A 33 25.11 5.92 15.60
C ALA A 33 24.53 4.53 15.32
N GLY A 34 24.45 4.13 14.03
CA GLY A 34 23.95 2.81 13.60
C GLY A 34 24.89 1.65 13.97
N GLY A 35 26.18 1.94 14.22
CA GLY A 35 27.17 0.92 14.56
C GLY A 35 27.65 0.09 13.36
N PHE A 36 27.71 0.69 12.18
CA PHE A 36 28.25 0.01 10.99
C PHE A 36 29.69 -0.47 11.23
N ALA A 37 29.91 -1.77 11.09
CA ALA A 37 31.19 -2.40 11.42
C ALA A 37 32.29 -2.23 10.34
N GLY A 38 31.92 -1.87 9.12
CA GLY A 38 32.85 -1.68 8.02
C GLY A 38 33.53 -0.31 8.03
N PRO A 39 34.59 -0.12 7.23
CA PRO A 39 35.25 1.17 7.10
C PRO A 39 34.30 2.22 6.50
N VAL A 40 34.26 3.39 7.14
CA VAL A 40 33.56 4.58 6.66
C VAL A 40 34.61 5.60 6.18
N LEU A 41 34.54 5.94 4.91
CA LEU A 41 35.47 6.85 4.24
C LEU A 41 34.76 8.19 4.02
N ARG A 42 35.46 9.29 4.18
CA ARG A 42 34.93 10.63 3.98
C ARG A 42 35.72 11.38 2.93
N VAL A 43 35.02 11.87 1.91
CA VAL A 43 35.57 12.82 0.92
C VAL A 43 34.88 14.16 1.09
N ALA A 44 35.63 15.23 1.31
CA ALA A 44 35.05 16.55 1.51
C ALA A 44 36.01 17.65 1.01
N ALA A 45 35.45 18.77 0.54
CA ALA A 45 36.20 19.92 0.01
C ALA A 45 37.20 20.52 1.00
N LYS A 46 37.05 20.30 2.30
CA LYS A 46 37.95 20.77 3.37
C LYS A 46 38.36 19.62 4.27
N LYS A 47 39.68 19.57 4.62
CA LYS A 47 40.20 18.63 5.61
C LYS A 47 39.72 19.04 7.01
N ARG A 48 38.61 18.45 7.45
CA ARG A 48 38.06 18.62 8.81
C ARG A 48 37.74 17.25 9.37
N SER A 49 38.23 16.92 10.53
CA SER A 49 37.83 15.69 11.23
C SER A 49 36.40 15.82 11.75
N LEU A 50 35.60 14.78 11.56
CA LEU A 50 34.21 14.68 12.05
C LEU A 50 34.00 13.24 12.55
N PHE A 51 33.48 13.06 13.75
CA PHE A 51 33.29 11.76 14.40
C PHE A 51 34.54 10.86 14.38
N GLY A 52 35.73 11.47 14.54
CA GLY A 52 37.02 10.77 14.49
C GLY A 52 37.50 10.38 13.07
N LEU A 53 36.72 10.67 12.03
CA LEU A 53 37.08 10.40 10.65
C LEU A 53 37.83 11.61 10.05
N GLY A 54 39.02 11.37 9.51
CA GLY A 54 39.72 12.32 8.64
C GLY A 54 38.98 12.45 7.31
N ALA A 55 39.09 13.60 6.66
CA ALA A 55 38.54 13.78 5.30
C ALA A 55 39.67 13.70 4.27
N HIS A 56 39.41 12.95 3.19
CA HIS A 56 40.17 13.05 1.94
C HIS A 56 39.65 14.22 1.13
N ILE A 57 40.54 14.92 0.40
CA ILE A 57 40.11 16.05 -0.47
C ILE A 57 39.59 15.53 -1.81
N HIS A 58 40.18 14.44 -2.30
CA HIS A 58 39.82 13.84 -3.59
C HIS A 58 39.46 12.37 -3.44
N ILE A 59 38.57 11.90 -4.34
CA ILE A 59 38.18 10.50 -4.41
C ILE A 59 39.40 9.60 -4.69
N ASP A 60 40.34 10.08 -5.49
CA ASP A 60 41.57 9.37 -5.87
C ASP A 60 42.53 9.14 -4.68
N GLU A 61 42.33 9.83 -3.55
CA GLU A 61 43.12 9.64 -2.31
C GLU A 61 42.61 8.49 -1.46
N LEU A 62 41.49 7.86 -1.82
CA LEU A 62 40.93 6.75 -1.05
C LEU A 62 41.81 5.51 -1.15
N ALA A 63 42.36 5.10 -0.01
CA ALA A 63 43.21 3.91 0.10
C ALA A 63 42.43 2.58 -0.10
N THR A 64 41.10 2.61 0.06
CA THR A 64 40.22 1.45 -0.05
C THR A 64 39.05 1.79 -0.96
N VAL A 65 38.70 0.89 -1.85
CA VAL A 65 37.54 1.05 -2.74
C VAL A 65 36.25 0.90 -1.94
N PRO A 66 35.38 1.93 -1.86
CA PRO A 66 34.08 1.80 -1.21
C PRO A 66 33.15 0.94 -2.07
N GLU A 67 32.48 -0.04 -1.48
CA GLU A 67 31.45 -0.81 -2.19
C GLU A 67 30.19 0.03 -2.40
N LEU A 68 29.83 0.87 -1.41
CA LEU A 68 28.74 1.83 -1.44
C LEU A 68 29.27 3.26 -1.25
N ALA A 69 28.83 4.19 -2.10
CA ALA A 69 29.09 5.61 -1.89
C ALA A 69 27.80 6.43 -1.78
N ILE A 70 27.72 7.32 -0.80
CA ILE A 70 26.66 8.29 -0.65
C ILE A 70 27.16 9.62 -1.20
N ILE A 71 26.54 10.10 -2.28
CA ILE A 71 26.93 11.32 -2.97
C ILE A 71 26.00 12.45 -2.53
N CYS A 72 26.58 13.42 -1.85
CA CYS A 72 25.95 14.66 -1.43
C CYS A 72 26.60 15.80 -2.24
N ALA A 73 26.09 16.06 -3.43
CA ALA A 73 26.65 17.05 -4.36
C ALA A 73 25.56 17.70 -5.21
N PRO A 74 25.81 18.89 -5.80
CA PRO A 74 24.93 19.43 -6.83
C PRO A 74 24.76 18.44 -7.99
N LEU A 75 23.58 18.41 -8.58
CA LEU A 75 23.23 17.41 -9.60
C LEU A 75 24.16 17.46 -10.83
N ALA A 76 24.67 18.66 -11.16
CA ALA A 76 25.61 18.88 -12.24
C ALA A 76 26.94 18.13 -12.08
N ASP A 77 27.39 17.94 -10.84
CA ASP A 77 28.68 17.33 -10.53
C ASP A 77 28.59 15.80 -10.39
N VAL A 78 27.38 15.29 -10.16
CA VAL A 78 27.16 13.87 -9.84
C VAL A 78 27.68 12.92 -10.89
N ALA A 79 27.51 13.21 -12.18
CA ALA A 79 27.98 12.33 -13.25
C ALA A 79 29.51 12.12 -13.24
N ALA A 80 30.27 13.18 -12.96
CA ALA A 80 31.72 13.10 -12.85
C ALA A 80 32.18 12.31 -11.61
N ILE A 81 31.48 12.50 -10.47
CA ILE A 81 31.73 11.75 -9.23
C ILE A 81 31.44 10.25 -9.44
N VAL A 82 30.31 9.92 -10.06
CA VAL A 82 29.94 8.52 -10.37
C VAL A 82 30.97 7.87 -11.29
N ALA A 83 31.45 8.59 -12.31
CA ALA A 83 32.49 8.09 -13.19
C ALA A 83 33.77 7.73 -12.44
N LYS A 84 34.28 8.65 -11.60
CA LYS A 84 35.49 8.42 -10.79
C LYS A 84 35.32 7.25 -9.81
N LEU A 85 34.22 7.21 -9.06
CA LEU A 85 33.92 6.10 -8.14
C LEU A 85 33.84 4.74 -8.88
N GLY A 86 33.23 4.75 -10.06
CA GLY A 86 33.15 3.55 -10.88
C GLY A 86 34.50 3.09 -11.43
N GLU A 87 35.42 4.02 -11.76
CA GLU A 87 36.80 3.72 -12.16
C GLU A 87 37.60 3.08 -11.03
N LEU A 88 37.37 3.51 -9.78
CA LEU A 88 37.94 2.88 -8.59
C LEU A 88 37.38 1.49 -8.32
N GLY A 89 36.19 1.16 -8.85
CA GLY A 89 35.53 -0.14 -8.65
C GLY A 89 34.33 -0.13 -7.71
N THR A 90 33.83 1.04 -7.30
CA THR A 90 32.57 1.17 -6.54
C THR A 90 31.41 0.55 -7.29
N ARG A 91 30.51 -0.16 -6.60
CA ARG A 91 29.41 -0.94 -7.18
C ARG A 91 28.04 -0.31 -7.01
N ALA A 92 27.85 0.47 -5.96
CA ALA A 92 26.58 1.11 -5.65
C ALA A 92 26.77 2.56 -5.22
N VAL A 93 25.89 3.43 -5.67
CA VAL A 93 25.85 4.84 -5.24
C VAL A 93 24.44 5.25 -4.84
N ILE A 94 24.33 5.96 -3.74
CA ILE A 94 23.10 6.66 -3.32
C ILE A 94 23.34 8.15 -3.61
N ILE A 95 22.47 8.74 -4.44
CA ILE A 95 22.53 10.17 -4.74
C ILE A 95 21.50 10.88 -3.85
N GLY A 96 21.99 11.62 -2.87
CA GLY A 96 21.18 12.38 -1.94
C GLY A 96 20.35 13.50 -2.59
N PRO A 97 19.49 14.17 -1.83
CA PRO A 97 18.75 15.32 -2.35
C PRO A 97 19.71 16.47 -2.69
N SER A 98 19.52 17.05 -3.85
CA SER A 98 20.12 18.34 -4.20
C SER A 98 19.28 19.46 -3.56
N THR A 99 19.90 20.25 -2.70
CA THR A 99 19.17 21.03 -1.71
C THR A 99 18.48 22.29 -2.26
N ARG A 100 18.75 22.73 -3.50
CA ARG A 100 18.26 24.04 -3.99
C ARG A 100 18.02 24.17 -5.49
N GLU A 101 18.20 23.13 -6.28
CA GLU A 101 18.06 23.27 -7.73
C GLU A 101 16.67 22.80 -8.22
N PHE A 102 15.78 23.74 -8.46
CA PHE A 102 14.61 23.50 -9.31
C PHE A 102 15.03 23.60 -10.77
N LEU A 103 15.53 22.53 -11.34
CA LEU A 103 15.87 22.46 -12.75
C LEU A 103 14.59 22.34 -13.60
N ALA A 104 14.63 22.94 -14.78
CA ALA A 104 13.60 22.68 -15.79
C ALA A 104 13.59 21.18 -16.16
N PRO A 105 12.43 20.60 -16.54
CA PRO A 105 12.31 19.16 -16.82
C PRO A 105 13.34 18.63 -17.83
N ASP A 106 13.67 19.41 -18.86
CA ASP A 106 14.64 18.99 -19.89
C ASP A 106 16.07 18.93 -19.33
N ALA A 107 16.49 19.93 -18.56
CA ALA A 107 17.79 19.94 -17.89
C ALA A 107 17.91 18.81 -16.86
N LEU A 108 16.83 18.51 -16.14
CA LEU A 108 16.77 17.39 -15.22
C LEU A 108 16.95 16.05 -15.95
N ASN A 109 16.24 15.84 -17.05
CA ASN A 109 16.36 14.65 -17.89
C ASN A 109 17.77 14.49 -18.51
N GLU A 110 18.41 15.59 -18.86
CA GLU A 110 19.78 15.58 -19.36
C GLU A 110 20.77 15.15 -18.28
N ALA A 111 20.67 15.71 -17.08
CA ALA A 111 21.47 15.31 -15.94
C ALA A 111 21.29 13.82 -15.60
N TYR A 112 20.07 13.32 -15.61
CA TYR A 112 19.79 11.89 -15.38
C TYR A 112 20.44 10.99 -16.44
N ARG A 113 20.37 11.38 -17.71
CA ARG A 113 21.05 10.65 -18.79
C ARG A 113 22.57 10.65 -18.62
N ALA A 114 23.16 11.78 -18.24
CA ALA A 114 24.61 11.89 -17.98
C ALA A 114 25.05 10.97 -16.83
N ILE A 115 24.29 10.92 -15.72
CA ILE A 115 24.56 10.01 -14.59
C ILE A 115 24.53 8.55 -15.04
N LEU A 116 23.48 8.14 -15.78
CA LEU A 116 23.37 6.79 -16.29
C LEU A 116 24.48 6.42 -17.28
N ALA A 117 24.88 7.37 -18.13
CA ALA A 117 26.01 7.19 -19.07
C ALA A 117 27.34 6.99 -18.34
N ALA A 118 27.53 7.63 -17.18
CA ALA A 118 28.70 7.44 -16.33
C ALA A 118 28.68 6.11 -15.57
N ALA A 119 27.50 5.68 -15.09
CA ALA A 119 27.34 4.50 -14.24
C ALA A 119 27.38 3.17 -15.00
N ARG A 120 26.62 3.07 -16.12
CA ARG A 120 26.39 1.81 -16.84
C ARG A 120 27.66 1.10 -17.35
N PRO A 121 28.63 1.78 -17.98
CA PRO A 121 29.83 1.12 -18.47
C PRO A 121 30.69 0.50 -17.36
N ARG A 122 30.52 1.01 -16.13
CA ARG A 122 31.27 0.59 -14.93
C ARG A 122 30.48 -0.34 -14.03
N LEU A 123 29.26 -0.72 -14.42
CA LEU A 123 28.34 -1.58 -13.67
C LEU A 123 28.01 -1.01 -12.27
N VAL A 124 28.00 0.30 -12.13
CA VAL A 124 27.57 0.99 -10.91
C VAL A 124 26.06 1.08 -10.89
N ARG A 125 25.43 0.64 -9.80
CA ARG A 125 23.99 0.81 -9.60
C ARG A 125 23.72 2.11 -8.87
N VAL A 126 22.64 2.79 -9.25
CA VAL A 126 22.31 4.16 -8.78
C VAL A 126 20.94 4.16 -8.10
N LEU A 127 20.90 4.52 -6.82
CA LEU A 127 19.68 4.82 -6.08
C LEU A 127 19.48 6.34 -5.99
N GLY A 128 18.34 6.85 -6.40
CA GLY A 128 18.08 8.28 -6.54
C GLY A 128 18.11 8.76 -7.99
N PRO A 129 18.46 10.00 -8.27
CA PRO A 129 18.76 11.15 -7.39
C PRO A 129 17.63 11.55 -6.45
N GLY A 130 17.95 12.36 -5.45
CA GLY A 130 16.98 12.83 -4.48
C GLY A 130 16.61 11.78 -3.43
N SER A 131 17.42 10.75 -3.27
CA SER A 131 17.18 9.72 -2.26
C SER A 131 17.48 10.22 -0.85
N GLY A 132 16.59 9.99 0.10
CA GLY A 132 16.83 10.19 1.53
C GLY A 132 17.74 9.14 2.16
N GLY A 133 18.22 8.18 1.35
CA GLY A 133 19.13 7.12 1.78
C GLY A 133 18.45 5.81 2.12
N LEU A 134 19.23 4.97 2.77
CA LEU A 134 18.91 3.59 3.13
C LEU A 134 19.40 3.29 4.53
N LEU A 135 18.62 2.55 5.29
CA LEU A 135 19.04 1.98 6.57
C LEU A 135 18.71 0.48 6.65
N VAL A 136 19.61 -0.28 7.29
CA VAL A 136 19.45 -1.71 7.58
C VAL A 136 19.88 -1.93 9.04
N PRO A 137 18.96 -1.77 9.99
CA PRO A 137 19.29 -1.74 11.42
C PRO A 137 19.97 -3.01 11.93
N GLY A 138 19.57 -4.19 11.41
CA GLY A 138 20.18 -5.47 11.77
C GLY A 138 21.66 -5.58 11.41
N GLY A 139 22.11 -4.86 10.36
CA GLY A 139 23.51 -4.76 9.95
C GLY A 139 24.24 -3.52 10.46
N GLY A 140 23.60 -2.70 11.29
CA GLY A 140 24.16 -1.43 11.78
C GLY A 140 24.29 -0.33 10.72
N LEU A 141 23.84 -0.58 9.48
CA LEU A 141 23.94 0.39 8.40
C LEU A 141 22.83 1.45 8.53
N ASN A 142 23.20 2.70 8.70
CA ASN A 142 22.29 3.84 8.56
C ASN A 142 22.90 4.90 7.63
N ALA A 143 22.84 4.63 6.34
CA ALA A 143 23.28 5.50 5.25
C ALA A 143 22.12 6.41 4.78
N SER A 144 21.43 7.05 5.73
CA SER A 144 20.23 7.86 5.47
C SER A 144 20.23 9.17 6.24
N VAL A 145 19.27 10.01 5.93
CA VAL A 145 18.95 11.24 6.68
C VAL A 145 17.80 11.06 7.67
N ALA A 146 17.52 9.82 8.06
CA ALA A 146 16.44 9.52 9.01
C ALA A 146 16.67 10.25 10.35
N PRO A 147 15.62 10.86 10.93
CA PRO A 147 15.74 11.68 12.13
C PRO A 147 15.86 10.87 13.43
N ALA A 148 15.57 9.58 13.38
CA ALA A 148 15.52 8.72 14.56
C ALA A 148 16.28 7.40 14.35
N ALA A 149 16.83 6.87 15.45
CA ALA A 149 17.35 5.51 15.49
C ALA A 149 16.18 4.51 15.39
N VAL A 150 16.32 3.50 14.56
CA VAL A 150 15.31 2.47 14.30
C VAL A 150 15.84 1.13 14.78
N ALA A 151 15.05 0.42 15.56
CA ALA A 151 15.39 -0.91 16.02
C ALA A 151 15.36 -1.94 14.88
N PRO A 152 16.14 -3.02 14.96
CA PRO A 152 15.99 -4.17 14.07
C PRO A 152 14.59 -4.77 14.17
N GLY A 153 14.07 -5.22 13.05
CA GLY A 153 12.76 -5.85 12.92
C GLY A 153 12.64 -6.60 11.61
N ARG A 154 11.42 -6.95 11.23
CA ARG A 154 11.13 -7.82 10.08
C ARG A 154 10.26 -7.16 8.99
N VAL A 155 9.96 -5.88 9.15
CA VAL A 155 9.18 -5.09 8.18
C VAL A 155 10.13 -4.23 7.36
N ALA A 156 10.02 -4.20 6.04
CA ALA A 156 10.72 -3.24 5.20
C ALA A 156 9.82 -2.06 4.85
N LEU A 157 10.39 -0.84 4.90
CA LEU A 157 9.74 0.38 4.43
C LEU A 157 10.38 0.83 3.11
N ILE A 158 9.58 1.01 2.08
CA ILE A 158 9.99 1.54 0.79
C ILE A 158 9.16 2.80 0.53
N ALA A 159 9.81 3.94 0.30
CA ALA A 159 9.11 5.19 0.08
C ALA A 159 9.69 6.00 -1.09
N GLN A 160 8.83 6.73 -1.78
CA GLN A 160 9.20 7.79 -2.73
C GLN A 160 9.13 9.20 -2.10
N SER A 161 8.56 9.32 -0.90
CA SER A 161 8.50 10.56 -0.13
C SER A 161 9.38 10.47 1.12
N THR A 162 10.41 11.32 1.19
CA THR A 162 11.29 11.41 2.37
C THR A 162 10.52 11.82 3.62
N ALA A 163 9.55 12.73 3.49
CA ALA A 163 8.75 13.20 4.62
C ALA A 163 7.86 12.08 5.19
N ILE A 164 7.25 11.27 4.33
CA ILE A 164 6.43 10.12 4.77
C ILE A 164 7.32 9.06 5.42
N ALA A 165 8.48 8.75 4.82
CA ALA A 165 9.43 7.82 5.41
C ALA A 165 9.88 8.27 6.81
N ALA A 166 10.26 9.54 6.97
CA ALA A 166 10.66 10.11 8.25
C ALA A 166 9.54 10.02 9.30
N ALA A 167 8.28 10.35 8.92
CA ALA A 167 7.14 10.27 9.82
C ALA A 167 6.83 8.82 10.26
N VAL A 168 6.94 7.86 9.35
CA VAL A 168 6.75 6.43 9.67
C VAL A 168 7.83 5.95 10.63
N LEU A 169 9.10 6.28 10.37
CA LEU A 169 10.22 5.86 11.20
C LEU A 169 10.15 6.47 12.61
N ASP A 170 9.83 7.77 12.74
CA ASP A 170 9.67 8.45 14.02
C ASP A 170 8.52 7.86 14.83
N ARG A 171 7.37 7.65 14.19
CA ARG A 171 6.21 7.01 14.81
C ARG A 171 6.52 5.59 15.27
N ALA A 172 7.21 4.81 14.43
CA ALA A 172 7.61 3.45 14.75
C ALA A 172 8.58 3.39 15.93
N ALA A 173 9.58 4.28 15.97
CA ALA A 173 10.51 4.38 17.09
C ALA A 173 9.78 4.65 18.41
N SER A 174 8.80 5.58 18.42
CA SER A 174 7.99 5.89 19.60
C SER A 174 7.14 4.71 20.10
N ARG A 175 6.86 3.74 19.23
CA ARG A 175 6.08 2.53 19.50
C ARG A 175 6.94 1.26 19.67
N GLY A 176 8.26 1.36 19.56
CA GLY A 176 9.18 0.23 19.62
C GLY A 176 9.00 -0.76 18.45
N ILE A 177 8.58 -0.26 17.28
CA ILE A 177 8.49 -1.04 16.04
C ILE A 177 9.82 -0.98 15.33
N GLY A 178 10.41 -2.14 15.03
CA GLY A 178 11.65 -2.28 14.29
C GLY A 178 11.44 -2.56 12.81
N PHE A 179 12.50 -2.30 12.02
CA PHE A 179 12.51 -2.57 10.58
C PHE A 179 13.68 -3.47 10.19
N SER A 180 13.48 -4.30 9.16
CA SER A 180 14.57 -5.02 8.49
C SER A 180 15.39 -4.07 7.63
N ALA A 181 14.71 -3.19 6.91
CA ALA A 181 15.30 -2.10 6.14
C ALA A 181 14.30 -0.97 5.95
N ALA A 182 14.80 0.25 5.74
CA ALA A 182 13.98 1.33 5.20
C ALA A 182 14.78 2.10 4.15
N LEU A 183 14.14 2.42 3.03
CA LEU A 183 14.80 3.14 1.95
C LEU A 183 13.86 4.13 1.27
N HIS A 184 14.48 5.20 0.78
CA HIS A 184 13.84 6.20 -0.07
C HIS A 184 14.40 6.10 -1.48
N VAL A 185 13.55 5.72 -2.44
CA VAL A 185 13.98 5.40 -3.81
C VAL A 185 14.45 6.64 -4.58
N GLY A 186 13.92 7.83 -4.27
CA GLY A 186 14.18 9.04 -5.03
C GLY A 186 13.57 8.98 -6.44
N ALA A 187 14.24 9.55 -7.42
CA ALA A 187 13.78 9.62 -8.81
C ALA A 187 13.74 8.24 -9.52
N GLY A 188 14.46 7.25 -9.01
CA GLY A 188 14.44 5.89 -9.55
C GLY A 188 14.95 5.76 -10.98
N ILE A 189 16.01 6.49 -11.34
CA ILE A 189 16.52 6.52 -12.72
C ILE A 189 17.20 5.23 -13.17
N ASP A 190 17.74 4.43 -12.23
CA ASP A 190 18.32 3.11 -12.43
C ASP A 190 17.65 2.07 -11.53
N VAL A 191 17.86 2.20 -10.21
CA VAL A 191 17.17 1.36 -9.23
C VAL A 191 15.80 1.97 -8.95
N ASP A 192 14.77 1.35 -9.49
CA ASP A 192 13.37 1.76 -9.31
C ASP A 192 12.65 0.92 -8.25
N LEU A 193 11.37 1.24 -8.02
CA LEU A 193 10.53 0.51 -7.07
C LEU A 193 10.47 -1.00 -7.38
N ALA A 194 10.44 -1.38 -8.65
CA ALA A 194 10.35 -2.78 -9.04
C ALA A 194 11.64 -3.56 -8.73
N ASP A 195 12.82 -2.95 -8.91
CA ASP A 195 14.10 -3.57 -8.52
C ASP A 195 14.16 -3.83 -7.03
N VAL A 196 13.68 -2.86 -6.23
CA VAL A 196 13.65 -2.98 -4.76
C VAL A 196 12.68 -4.06 -4.30
N LEU A 197 11.50 -4.14 -4.91
CA LEU A 197 10.53 -5.21 -4.64
C LEU A 197 11.09 -6.60 -4.98
N ASP A 198 11.80 -6.71 -6.10
CA ASP A 198 12.44 -7.95 -6.51
C ASP A 198 13.52 -8.40 -5.50
N TRP A 199 14.33 -7.47 -5.01
CA TRP A 199 15.27 -7.72 -3.92
C TRP A 199 14.58 -8.28 -2.67
N PHE A 200 13.53 -7.57 -2.19
CA PHE A 200 12.82 -7.99 -0.99
C PHE A 200 12.00 -9.27 -1.16
N SER A 201 11.71 -9.68 -2.38
CA SER A 201 11.05 -10.97 -2.63
C SER A 201 11.91 -12.15 -2.15
N ALA A 202 13.22 -12.04 -2.25
CA ALA A 202 14.20 -13.06 -1.88
C ALA A 202 14.87 -12.83 -0.51
N ASP A 203 14.74 -11.65 0.09
CA ASP A 203 15.39 -11.33 1.37
C ASP A 203 14.72 -12.06 2.54
N ALA A 204 15.48 -12.91 3.25
CA ALA A 204 14.96 -13.73 4.35
C ALA A 204 14.71 -12.93 5.65
N GLU A 205 15.37 -11.78 5.81
CA GLU A 205 15.23 -10.95 7.01
C GLU A 205 13.93 -10.14 7.02
N THR A 206 13.33 -9.97 5.84
CA THR A 206 12.08 -9.22 5.66
C THR A 206 10.90 -10.16 5.55
N GLU A 207 9.89 -9.99 6.39
CA GLU A 207 8.65 -10.77 6.38
C GLU A 207 7.47 -9.99 5.78
N ALA A 208 7.50 -8.66 5.81
CA ALA A 208 6.41 -7.80 5.34
C ALA A 208 6.93 -6.49 4.75
N LEU A 209 6.17 -5.86 3.86
CA LEU A 209 6.56 -4.60 3.22
C LEU A 209 5.49 -3.53 3.39
N LEU A 210 5.95 -2.33 3.77
CA LEU A 210 5.20 -1.08 3.69
C LEU A 210 5.73 -0.29 2.50
N VAL A 211 4.87 0.06 1.57
CA VAL A 211 5.25 0.75 0.33
C VAL A 211 4.48 2.05 0.20
N GLN A 212 5.20 3.16 0.16
CA GLN A 212 4.65 4.44 -0.27
C GLN A 212 5.20 4.79 -1.64
N PHE A 213 4.34 5.08 -2.59
CA PHE A 213 4.75 5.47 -3.94
C PHE A 213 3.77 6.47 -4.55
N ASP A 214 4.27 7.25 -5.49
CA ASP A 214 3.49 8.23 -6.26
C ASP A 214 3.25 7.72 -7.68
N ALA A 215 4.32 7.26 -8.34
CA ALA A 215 4.27 6.76 -9.71
C ALA A 215 5.19 5.54 -9.93
N VAL A 216 4.89 4.80 -10.97
CA VAL A 216 5.64 3.62 -11.41
C VAL A 216 6.24 3.88 -12.80
N ALA A 217 7.55 3.73 -12.94
CA ALA A 217 8.26 3.99 -14.20
C ALA A 217 7.93 2.97 -15.30
N SER A 218 7.77 1.69 -14.94
CA SER A 218 7.46 0.60 -15.85
C SER A 218 6.38 -0.31 -15.27
N GLY A 219 5.14 -0.19 -15.74
CA GLY A 219 4.01 -0.97 -15.25
C GLY A 219 4.22 -2.48 -15.39
N ARG A 220 4.83 -2.94 -16.48
CA ARG A 220 5.07 -4.38 -16.71
C ARG A 220 6.11 -4.95 -15.75
N LYS A 221 7.23 -4.25 -15.55
CA LYS A 221 8.30 -4.61 -14.60
C LYS A 221 7.76 -4.60 -13.16
N PHE A 222 7.03 -3.53 -12.82
CA PHE A 222 6.39 -3.40 -11.51
C PHE A 222 5.43 -4.55 -11.21
N MET A 223 4.50 -4.87 -12.12
CA MET A 223 3.54 -5.95 -11.92
C MET A 223 4.20 -7.32 -11.73
N SER A 224 5.32 -7.57 -12.43
CA SER A 224 6.09 -8.80 -12.24
C SER A 224 6.68 -8.90 -10.83
N ALA A 225 7.39 -7.86 -10.39
CA ALA A 225 8.01 -7.81 -9.06
C ALA A 225 6.96 -7.76 -7.92
N ALA A 226 5.88 -6.98 -8.11
CA ALA A 226 4.80 -6.85 -7.13
C ALA A 226 4.09 -8.19 -6.88
N ARG A 227 3.85 -8.98 -7.92
CA ARG A 227 3.27 -10.32 -7.78
C ARG A 227 4.25 -11.32 -7.19
N ALA A 228 5.54 -11.21 -7.50
CA ALA A 228 6.56 -12.09 -6.96
C ALA A 228 6.68 -11.94 -5.44
N VAL A 229 6.77 -10.71 -4.94
CA VAL A 229 6.90 -10.45 -3.50
C VAL A 229 5.62 -10.84 -2.73
N ALA A 230 4.44 -10.55 -3.28
CA ALA A 230 3.16 -10.80 -2.61
C ALA A 230 2.82 -12.30 -2.45
N ARG A 231 3.49 -13.18 -3.17
CA ARG A 231 3.33 -14.64 -2.98
C ARG A 231 3.79 -15.11 -1.61
N TYR A 232 4.77 -14.44 -1.04
CA TYR A 232 5.45 -14.88 0.18
C TYR A 232 5.33 -13.88 1.33
N LYS A 233 5.10 -12.60 1.03
CA LYS A 233 5.15 -11.52 2.01
C LYS A 233 3.94 -10.59 1.86
N PRO A 234 3.28 -10.20 2.96
CA PRO A 234 2.25 -9.17 2.92
C PRO A 234 2.85 -7.85 2.48
N VAL A 235 2.15 -7.17 1.59
CA VAL A 235 2.50 -5.83 1.13
C VAL A 235 1.32 -4.90 1.36
N VAL A 236 1.55 -3.86 2.15
CA VAL A 236 0.60 -2.76 2.32
C VAL A 236 1.13 -1.53 1.59
N ALA A 237 0.28 -0.92 0.79
CA ALA A 237 0.66 0.20 -0.04
C ALA A 237 -0.24 1.42 0.15
N ILE A 238 0.38 2.60 0.19
CA ILE A 238 -0.27 3.90 0.08
C ILE A 238 0.26 4.63 -1.15
N ARG A 239 -0.65 5.23 -1.92
CA ARG A 239 -0.28 6.07 -3.05
C ARG A 239 -0.52 7.55 -2.74
N GLY A 240 0.51 8.39 -2.97
CA GLY A 240 0.49 9.81 -2.63
C GLY A 240 -0.33 10.69 -3.58
N GLU A 241 -0.43 10.34 -4.84
CA GLU A 241 -0.95 11.22 -5.90
C GLU A 241 -2.46 11.02 -6.18
N ARG A 242 -3.30 11.15 -5.15
CA ARG A 242 -4.77 11.06 -5.30
C ARG A 242 -5.47 12.37 -5.70
N ILE A 243 -4.74 13.47 -5.73
CA ILE A 243 -5.34 14.81 -5.76
C ILE A 243 -5.05 15.51 -7.09
N LEU A 244 -5.75 15.12 -8.15
CA LEU A 244 -6.03 16.06 -9.22
C LEU A 244 -7.53 16.26 -9.30
N PRO A 245 -8.00 17.54 -9.34
CA PRO A 245 -9.42 17.82 -9.53
C PRO A 245 -9.86 17.19 -10.85
N ARG A 246 -10.92 16.46 -10.77
CA ARG A 246 -11.60 15.88 -11.91
C ARG A 246 -12.06 16.98 -12.86
N SER A 247 -11.37 17.21 -13.94
CA SER A 247 -12.08 17.59 -15.14
C SER A 247 -12.70 16.30 -15.69
N ALA A 248 -13.97 16.11 -15.40
CA ALA A 248 -14.68 14.86 -15.61
C ALA A 248 -14.94 14.52 -17.09
N ALA A 249 -14.38 15.30 -18.02
CA ALA A 249 -14.83 15.27 -19.41
C ALA A 249 -13.99 14.39 -20.36
N ASP A 250 -12.74 14.00 -20.02
CA ASP A 250 -11.86 13.58 -21.10
C ASP A 250 -11.20 12.19 -20.99
N ARG A 251 -11.44 11.39 -19.93
CA ARG A 251 -10.87 10.04 -19.88
C ARG A 251 -11.84 9.01 -19.26
N PRO A 252 -12.10 7.89 -19.93
CA PRO A 252 -12.99 6.84 -19.43
C PRO A 252 -12.45 6.11 -18.18
N PHE A 253 -11.14 6.25 -17.88
CA PHE A 253 -10.51 5.63 -16.71
C PHE A 253 -9.64 6.64 -15.97
N HIS A 254 -9.77 6.71 -14.64
CA HIS A 254 -8.85 7.46 -13.79
C HIS A 254 -7.57 6.65 -13.55
N ALA A 255 -6.42 7.31 -13.53
CA ALA A 255 -5.15 6.66 -13.24
C ALA A 255 -5.19 5.89 -11.89
N ASP A 256 -5.92 6.42 -10.91
CA ASP A 256 -6.09 5.79 -9.60
C ASP A 256 -6.85 4.45 -9.66
N ASP A 257 -7.87 4.34 -10.51
CA ASP A 257 -8.62 3.08 -10.71
C ASP A 257 -7.72 1.99 -11.31
N VAL A 258 -6.81 2.39 -12.22
CA VAL A 258 -5.82 1.49 -12.82
C VAL A 258 -4.84 1.00 -11.75
N TYR A 259 -4.33 1.89 -10.89
CA TYR A 259 -3.45 1.50 -9.79
C TYR A 259 -4.16 0.61 -8.79
N GLU A 260 -5.41 0.92 -8.42
CA GLU A 260 -6.19 0.06 -7.52
C GLU A 260 -6.37 -1.34 -8.09
N ALA A 261 -6.77 -1.45 -9.34
CA ALA A 261 -6.91 -2.74 -10.03
C ALA A 261 -5.58 -3.50 -10.10
N ALA A 262 -4.46 -2.79 -10.37
CA ALA A 262 -3.13 -3.36 -10.42
C ALA A 262 -2.67 -3.88 -9.06
N LEU A 263 -2.82 -3.10 -7.99
CA LEU A 263 -2.44 -3.50 -6.63
C LEU A 263 -3.27 -4.69 -6.14
N ARG A 264 -4.59 -4.68 -6.35
CA ARG A 264 -5.47 -5.81 -6.04
C ARG A 264 -5.06 -7.06 -6.82
N ARG A 265 -4.76 -6.94 -8.11
CA ARG A 265 -4.29 -8.05 -8.95
C ARG A 265 -2.91 -8.56 -8.55
N ALA A 266 -2.07 -7.72 -7.95
CA ALA A 266 -0.80 -8.11 -7.36
C ALA A 266 -0.95 -8.75 -5.99
N GLY A 267 -2.13 -8.69 -5.35
CA GLY A 267 -2.39 -9.21 -4.01
C GLY A 267 -1.98 -8.28 -2.88
N TRP A 268 -1.80 -7.00 -3.17
CA TRP A 268 -1.45 -5.99 -2.19
C TRP A 268 -2.67 -5.46 -1.45
N VAL A 269 -2.47 -5.05 -0.22
CA VAL A 269 -3.46 -4.31 0.56
C VAL A 269 -3.24 -2.81 0.33
N ARG A 270 -4.20 -2.15 -0.29
CA ARG A 270 -4.19 -0.70 -0.42
C ARG A 270 -4.82 -0.05 0.79
N ILE A 271 -4.19 1.01 1.26
CA ILE A 271 -4.68 1.89 2.32
C ILE A 271 -4.77 3.32 1.82
N ASP A 272 -5.61 4.12 2.49
CA ASP A 272 -6.00 5.44 1.99
C ASP A 272 -5.45 6.60 2.82
N THR A 273 -5.07 6.36 4.07
CA THR A 273 -4.61 7.40 4.98
C THR A 273 -3.24 7.10 5.56
N LEU A 274 -2.50 8.15 5.95
CA LEU A 274 -1.23 8.00 6.64
C LEU A 274 -1.41 7.34 8.02
N GLY A 275 -2.57 7.54 8.66
CA GLY A 275 -2.93 6.85 9.89
C GLY A 275 -2.97 5.34 9.71
N ASP A 276 -3.61 4.87 8.63
CA ASP A 276 -3.68 3.45 8.30
C ASP A 276 -2.29 2.86 7.99
N LEU A 277 -1.37 3.67 7.43
CA LEU A 277 0.02 3.24 7.19
C LEU A 277 0.77 2.98 8.50
N PHE A 278 0.58 3.84 9.51
CA PHE A 278 1.16 3.64 10.83
C PHE A 278 0.58 2.40 11.52
N ASP A 279 -0.73 2.23 11.42
CA ASP A 279 -1.42 1.09 12.02
C ASP A 279 -1.06 -0.23 11.31
N ALA A 280 -0.87 -0.18 9.99
CA ALA A 280 -0.38 -1.32 9.21
C ALA A 280 1.07 -1.70 9.60
N ALA A 281 1.94 -0.72 9.87
CA ALA A 281 3.30 -0.99 10.35
C ALA A 281 3.27 -1.78 11.68
N GLU A 282 2.38 -1.39 12.60
CA GLU A 282 2.21 -2.10 13.86
C GLU A 282 1.62 -3.50 13.67
N ALA A 283 0.60 -3.62 12.82
CA ALA A 283 -0.03 -4.90 12.51
C ALA A 283 0.95 -5.90 11.87
N MET A 284 1.78 -5.45 10.94
CA MET A 284 2.78 -6.27 10.29
C MET A 284 3.92 -6.70 11.22
N ALA A 285 4.32 -5.81 12.14
CA ALA A 285 5.38 -6.11 13.10
C ALA A 285 4.94 -7.07 14.21
N ARG A 286 3.66 -7.09 14.56
CA ARG A 286 3.11 -7.79 15.74
C ARG A 286 1.96 -8.72 15.45
N GLY A 287 1.29 -8.55 14.29
CA GLY A 287 0.13 -9.35 13.90
C GLY A 287 0.51 -10.81 13.63
N ARG A 288 -0.43 -11.70 13.93
CA ARG A 288 -0.36 -13.10 13.54
C ARG A 288 -1.34 -13.36 12.40
N PRO A 289 -1.09 -14.34 11.53
CA PRO A 289 -2.07 -14.74 10.52
C PRO A 289 -3.43 -15.04 11.15
N ILE A 290 -4.51 -14.65 10.50
CA ILE A 290 -5.88 -14.89 10.95
C ILE A 290 -6.53 -15.85 9.98
N GLU A 291 -6.78 -17.08 10.44
CA GLU A 291 -7.50 -18.09 9.66
C GLU A 291 -9.01 -17.83 9.80
N GLY A 292 -9.62 -17.32 8.76
CA GLY A 292 -11.04 -16.96 8.74
C GLY A 292 -11.30 -15.46 8.91
N GLY A 293 -12.54 -15.07 9.20
CA GLY A 293 -12.94 -13.65 9.24
C GLY A 293 -13.94 -13.31 10.33
N ARG A 294 -14.10 -14.19 11.35
CA ARG A 294 -15.11 -14.05 12.42
C ARG A 294 -14.50 -13.34 13.62
N LEU A 295 -14.90 -12.08 13.84
CA LEU A 295 -14.43 -11.23 14.94
C LEU A 295 -15.39 -11.25 16.11
N ALA A 296 -14.92 -11.65 17.30
CA ALA A 296 -15.62 -11.46 18.54
C ALA A 296 -15.27 -10.09 19.15
N ILE A 297 -16.25 -9.36 19.68
CA ILE A 297 -16.07 -8.03 20.24
C ILE A 297 -16.50 -8.04 21.70
N LEU A 298 -15.57 -7.68 22.59
CA LEU A 298 -15.79 -7.55 24.05
C LEU A 298 -15.67 -6.08 24.44
N GLY A 299 -16.56 -5.55 25.26
CA GLY A 299 -16.47 -4.16 25.71
C GLY A 299 -17.03 -3.93 27.11
N ASN A 300 -16.44 -2.99 27.90
CA ASN A 300 -17.03 -2.56 29.15
C ASN A 300 -18.19 -1.60 28.90
N GLY A 301 -19.32 -2.19 28.51
CA GLY A 301 -20.54 -1.47 28.16
C GLY A 301 -21.00 -1.71 26.72
N HIS A 302 -22.17 -1.18 26.39
CA HIS A 302 -22.83 -1.46 25.12
C HIS A 302 -22.36 -0.59 23.95
N GLY A 303 -22.00 0.69 24.20
CA GLY A 303 -21.84 1.71 23.16
C GLY A 303 -20.70 1.42 22.20
N LEU A 304 -19.49 1.29 22.72
CA LEU A 304 -18.28 1.14 21.90
C LEU A 304 -18.22 -0.20 21.16
N GLY A 305 -18.75 -1.27 21.79
CA GLY A 305 -18.88 -2.57 21.11
C GLY A 305 -19.82 -2.49 19.89
N ARG A 306 -20.90 -1.71 19.97
CA ARG A 306 -21.79 -1.46 18.81
C ARG A 306 -21.12 -0.66 17.71
N VAL A 307 -20.36 0.37 18.06
CA VAL A 307 -19.57 1.14 17.09
C VAL A 307 -18.59 0.24 16.34
N ALA A 308 -17.89 -0.64 17.06
CA ALA A 308 -17.00 -1.62 16.45
C ALA A 308 -17.74 -2.60 15.51
N ALA A 309 -18.90 -3.12 15.97
CA ALA A 309 -19.71 -4.05 15.18
C ALA A 309 -20.29 -3.38 13.92
N GLU A 310 -20.76 -2.15 14.02
CA GLU A 310 -21.25 -1.38 12.89
C GLU A 310 -20.12 -1.12 11.86
N ALA A 311 -18.95 -0.70 12.31
CA ALA A 311 -17.79 -0.51 11.47
C ALA A 311 -17.37 -1.79 10.74
N LEU A 312 -17.46 -2.96 11.43
CA LEU A 312 -17.17 -4.27 10.86
C LEU A 312 -18.17 -4.64 9.76
N LEU A 313 -19.46 -4.58 10.07
CA LEU A 313 -20.53 -4.96 9.15
C LEU A 313 -20.61 -4.03 7.93
N HIS A 314 -20.45 -2.72 8.14
CA HIS A 314 -20.45 -1.74 7.05
C HIS A 314 -19.32 -1.99 6.04
N ARG A 315 -18.19 -2.53 6.50
CA ARG A 315 -17.05 -2.91 5.65
C ARG A 315 -17.10 -4.37 5.15
N GLY A 316 -18.24 -5.04 5.31
CA GLY A 316 -18.45 -6.41 4.83
C GLY A 316 -17.76 -7.50 5.66
N GLY A 317 -17.34 -7.18 6.89
CA GLY A 317 -16.78 -8.15 7.83
C GLY A 317 -17.85 -8.99 8.53
N GLN A 318 -17.42 -10.01 9.29
CA GLN A 318 -18.28 -10.97 9.94
C GLN A 318 -18.08 -11.00 11.46
N LEU A 319 -19.17 -10.89 12.20
CA LEU A 319 -19.17 -11.12 13.65
C LEU A 319 -19.09 -12.61 13.97
N ALA A 320 -18.35 -12.94 15.02
CA ALA A 320 -18.32 -14.28 15.57
C ALA A 320 -19.66 -14.64 16.25
N THR A 321 -19.99 -15.92 16.21
CA THR A 321 -21.11 -16.49 16.96
C THR A 321 -20.56 -17.56 17.89
N LEU A 322 -20.75 -17.37 19.19
CA LEU A 322 -20.25 -18.28 20.22
C LEU A 322 -21.09 -19.54 20.34
N GLY A 323 -20.43 -20.62 20.71
CA GLY A 323 -21.08 -21.87 21.09
C GLY A 323 -21.88 -21.73 22.40
N LYS A 324 -22.91 -22.57 22.57
CA LYS A 324 -23.77 -22.58 23.78
C LYS A 324 -22.98 -22.83 25.06
N GLU A 325 -21.96 -23.66 24.99
CA GLU A 325 -21.14 -24.01 26.18
C GLU A 325 -20.27 -22.81 26.60
N THR A 326 -19.69 -22.10 25.63
CA THR A 326 -18.97 -20.83 25.89
C THR A 326 -19.90 -19.81 26.53
N GLY A 327 -21.15 -19.68 26.01
CA GLY A 327 -22.14 -18.78 26.58
C GLY A 327 -22.45 -19.09 28.06
N LYS A 328 -22.60 -20.38 28.44
CA LYS A 328 -22.79 -20.80 29.84
C LYS A 328 -21.56 -20.49 30.71
N ALA A 329 -20.36 -20.70 30.16
CA ALA A 329 -19.13 -20.39 30.89
C ALA A 329 -19.02 -18.86 31.15
N LEU A 330 -19.34 -18.06 30.18
CA LEU A 330 -19.37 -16.60 30.31
C LEU A 330 -20.41 -16.12 31.32
N GLU A 331 -21.64 -16.67 31.29
CA GLU A 331 -22.68 -16.37 32.25
C GLU A 331 -22.23 -16.66 33.70
N LYS A 332 -21.51 -17.76 33.92
CA LYS A 332 -20.93 -18.08 35.22
C LYS A 332 -19.83 -17.13 35.66
N LEU A 333 -19.01 -16.64 34.72
CA LEU A 333 -17.89 -15.73 35.01
C LEU A 333 -18.36 -14.29 35.32
N VAL A 334 -19.38 -13.79 34.62
CA VAL A 334 -19.83 -12.41 34.75
C VAL A 334 -21.16 -12.24 35.48
N GLY A 335 -21.83 -13.35 35.88
CA GLY A 335 -23.08 -13.33 36.63
C GLY A 335 -24.31 -12.89 35.83
N THR A 336 -24.18 -12.72 34.52
CA THR A 336 -25.29 -12.32 33.63
C THR A 336 -25.20 -13.02 32.28
N ARG A 337 -26.36 -13.22 31.65
CA ARG A 337 -26.44 -13.88 30.36
C ARG A 337 -25.85 -12.98 29.26
N MET A 338 -24.92 -13.54 28.51
CA MET A 338 -24.24 -12.85 27.41
C MET A 338 -24.88 -13.21 26.06
N PRO A 339 -24.93 -12.28 25.09
CA PRO A 339 -25.34 -12.59 23.73
C PRO A 339 -24.33 -13.54 23.09
N LEU A 340 -24.82 -14.57 22.39
CA LEU A 340 -23.96 -15.51 21.66
C LEU A 340 -23.52 -14.95 20.29
N ALA A 341 -24.25 -13.99 19.76
CA ALA A 341 -23.95 -13.30 18.51
C ALA A 341 -23.92 -11.79 18.74
N GLY A 342 -23.01 -11.09 18.03
CA GLY A 342 -22.85 -9.66 18.18
C GLY A 342 -21.82 -9.24 19.22
N PRO A 343 -21.72 -7.93 19.52
CA PRO A 343 -20.83 -7.43 20.56
C PRO A 343 -21.31 -7.84 21.95
N MET A 344 -20.36 -8.25 22.79
CA MET A 344 -20.59 -8.73 24.15
C MET A 344 -20.30 -7.62 25.17
N PRO A 345 -21.33 -6.99 25.74
CA PRO A 345 -21.15 -5.97 26.75
C PRO A 345 -20.86 -6.63 28.10
N LEU A 346 -19.71 -6.33 28.67
CA LEU A 346 -19.33 -6.79 30.00
C LEU A 346 -19.91 -5.86 31.06
N PRO A 347 -20.21 -6.36 32.28
CA PRO A 347 -20.69 -5.55 33.38
C PRO A 347 -19.75 -4.38 33.70
N PRO A 348 -20.27 -3.22 34.16
CA PRO A 348 -19.43 -2.05 34.42
C PRO A 348 -18.45 -2.25 35.59
N ASP A 349 -18.76 -3.14 36.51
CA ASP A 349 -17.97 -3.49 37.70
C ASP A 349 -17.02 -4.68 37.50
N ILE A 350 -16.85 -5.13 36.25
CA ILE A 350 -15.96 -6.24 35.91
C ILE A 350 -14.51 -5.95 36.32
N THR A 351 -13.87 -6.91 36.99
CA THR A 351 -12.47 -6.83 37.43
C THR A 351 -11.50 -7.21 36.32
N ALA A 352 -10.21 -6.90 36.50
CA ALA A 352 -9.15 -7.27 35.55
C ALA A 352 -9.04 -8.81 35.40
N ASP A 353 -9.20 -9.56 36.49
CA ASP A 353 -9.16 -11.02 36.48
C ASP A 353 -10.35 -11.60 35.70
N GLN A 354 -11.53 -11.02 35.85
CA GLN A 354 -12.70 -11.44 35.09
C GLN A 354 -12.53 -11.11 33.59
N TRP A 355 -11.92 -9.97 33.25
CA TRP A 355 -11.57 -9.63 31.87
C TRP A 355 -10.69 -10.71 31.24
N SER A 356 -9.64 -11.14 31.94
CA SER A 356 -8.74 -12.20 31.44
C SER A 356 -9.44 -13.54 31.27
N ALA A 357 -10.29 -13.92 32.24
CA ALA A 357 -11.04 -15.15 32.17
C ALA A 357 -12.07 -15.18 31.02
N VAL A 358 -12.77 -14.05 30.80
CA VAL A 358 -13.70 -13.89 29.68
C VAL A 358 -12.96 -13.96 28.36
N LEU A 359 -11.85 -13.23 28.22
CA LEU A 359 -11.03 -13.27 26.99
C LEU A 359 -10.54 -14.69 26.69
N ALA A 360 -10.05 -15.40 27.68
CA ALA A 360 -9.58 -16.78 27.52
C ALA A 360 -10.71 -17.72 27.07
N ALA A 361 -11.92 -17.60 27.67
CA ALA A 361 -13.07 -18.40 27.29
C ALA A 361 -13.54 -18.13 25.86
N VAL A 362 -13.54 -16.85 25.41
CA VAL A 362 -13.90 -16.48 24.04
C VAL A 362 -12.85 -16.94 23.03
N LEU A 363 -11.57 -16.82 23.36
CA LEU A 363 -10.48 -17.31 22.51
C LEU A 363 -10.48 -18.84 22.34
N ALA A 364 -11.03 -19.58 23.28
CA ALA A 364 -11.16 -21.03 23.17
C ALA A 364 -12.33 -21.48 22.27
N ASP A 365 -13.26 -20.59 21.94
CA ASP A 365 -14.45 -20.94 21.14
C ASP A 365 -14.09 -21.17 19.66
N PRO A 366 -14.47 -22.31 19.05
CA PRO A 366 -14.18 -22.61 17.64
C PRO A 366 -14.88 -21.67 16.65
N GLY A 367 -15.92 -20.94 17.07
CA GLY A 367 -16.62 -19.94 16.29
C GLY A 367 -15.88 -18.59 16.17
N VAL A 368 -14.72 -18.44 16.81
CA VAL A 368 -13.97 -17.17 16.90
C VAL A 368 -12.63 -17.29 16.19
N ASP A 369 -12.31 -16.36 15.29
CA ASP A 369 -11.02 -16.33 14.61
C ASP A 369 -10.08 -15.26 15.20
N ALA A 370 -10.66 -14.16 15.68
CA ALA A 370 -9.94 -13.10 16.40
C ALA A 370 -10.86 -12.42 17.42
N VAL A 371 -10.27 -11.74 18.39
CA VAL A 371 -11.01 -10.99 19.43
C VAL A 371 -10.57 -9.52 19.43
N LEU A 372 -11.54 -8.62 19.47
CA LEU A 372 -11.35 -7.20 19.76
C LEU A 372 -11.89 -6.90 21.15
N THR A 373 -11.01 -6.43 22.05
CA THR A 373 -11.39 -5.90 23.35
C THR A 373 -11.46 -4.38 23.28
N VAL A 374 -12.59 -3.78 23.64
CA VAL A 374 -12.78 -2.34 23.65
C VAL A 374 -13.00 -1.87 25.10
N TYR A 375 -12.08 -1.07 25.59
CA TYR A 375 -12.09 -0.59 26.95
C TYR A 375 -12.20 0.96 26.98
N SER A 376 -13.11 1.47 27.82
CA SER A 376 -13.23 2.88 28.15
C SER A 376 -12.98 3.11 29.65
N PRO A 377 -12.67 4.35 30.09
CA PRO A 377 -12.40 4.64 31.49
C PRO A 377 -13.49 4.11 32.43
N SER A 378 -13.08 3.36 33.43
CA SER A 378 -13.97 2.80 34.45
C SER A 378 -13.37 3.03 35.85
N PRO A 379 -14.16 3.42 36.85
CA PRO A 379 -13.69 3.54 38.20
C PRO A 379 -13.48 2.17 38.89
N PHE A 380 -14.00 1.07 38.32
CA PHE A 380 -13.98 -0.26 38.95
C PHE A 380 -12.71 -1.05 38.67
N ALA A 381 -12.08 -0.80 37.51
CA ALA A 381 -10.84 -1.47 37.15
C ALA A 381 -9.89 -0.46 36.49
N PRO A 382 -8.70 -0.20 37.04
CA PRO A 382 -7.70 0.65 36.39
C PRO A 382 -7.30 0.08 35.03
N SER A 383 -7.20 0.95 34.00
CA SER A 383 -6.89 0.54 32.64
C SER A 383 -5.55 -0.22 32.52
N ALA A 384 -4.56 0.15 33.36
CA ALA A 384 -3.26 -0.52 33.42
C ALA A 384 -3.37 -1.98 33.89
N ASP A 385 -4.25 -2.26 34.87
CA ASP A 385 -4.42 -3.63 35.41
C ASP A 385 -5.16 -4.50 34.38
N VAL A 386 -6.21 -3.96 33.75
CA VAL A 386 -6.89 -4.63 32.64
C VAL A 386 -5.92 -4.90 31.47
N ALA A 387 -5.06 -3.92 31.13
CA ALA A 387 -4.08 -4.10 30.06
C ALA A 387 -3.08 -5.24 30.36
N ARG A 388 -2.58 -5.33 31.59
CA ARG A 388 -1.71 -6.44 32.00
C ARG A 388 -2.42 -7.78 31.87
N ALA A 389 -3.62 -7.87 32.42
CA ALA A 389 -4.41 -9.10 32.40
C ALA A 389 -4.76 -9.56 30.97
N LEU A 390 -5.18 -8.64 30.10
CA LEU A 390 -5.48 -8.96 28.70
C LEU A 390 -4.22 -9.36 27.91
N CYS A 391 -3.10 -8.67 28.13
CA CYS A 391 -1.85 -8.98 27.45
C CYS A 391 -1.29 -10.35 27.85
N ASP A 392 -1.40 -10.75 29.12
CA ASP A 392 -0.99 -12.07 29.60
C ASP A 392 -1.74 -13.20 28.86
N VAL A 393 -3.04 -13.03 28.63
CA VAL A 393 -3.84 -13.99 27.85
C VAL A 393 -3.48 -13.92 26.36
N ALA A 394 -3.37 -12.72 25.80
CA ALA A 394 -3.10 -12.52 24.37
C ALA A 394 -1.76 -13.11 23.92
N GLN A 395 -0.71 -12.99 24.74
CA GLN A 395 0.61 -13.54 24.43
C GLN A 395 0.62 -15.06 24.35
N ASN A 396 -0.21 -15.72 25.15
CA ASN A 396 -0.32 -17.18 25.22
C ASN A 396 -1.39 -17.76 24.26
N SER A 397 -2.13 -16.92 23.55
CA SER A 397 -3.15 -17.36 22.59
C SER A 397 -2.56 -17.57 21.20
N PRO A 398 -2.96 -18.63 20.47
CA PRO A 398 -2.64 -18.77 19.06
C PRO A 398 -3.43 -17.78 18.17
N ARG A 399 -4.55 -17.27 18.67
CA ARG A 399 -5.43 -16.34 17.94
C ARG A 399 -5.04 -14.89 18.23
N THR A 400 -5.23 -14.03 17.23
CA THR A 400 -4.91 -12.60 17.35
C THR A 400 -5.92 -11.88 18.23
N VAL A 401 -5.39 -11.09 19.17
CA VAL A 401 -6.16 -10.20 20.05
C VAL A 401 -5.82 -8.77 19.68
N PHE A 402 -6.85 -7.98 19.41
CA PHE A 402 -6.78 -6.53 19.25
C PHE A 402 -7.26 -5.89 20.55
N THR A 403 -6.49 -4.94 21.06
CA THR A 403 -6.92 -4.12 22.21
C THR A 403 -7.21 -2.71 21.74
N CYS A 404 -8.32 -2.16 22.20
CA CYS A 404 -8.74 -0.80 21.89
C CYS A 404 -9.00 -0.04 23.20
N TRP A 405 -8.23 1.03 23.42
CA TRP A 405 -8.25 1.84 24.62
C TRP A 405 -8.83 3.22 24.27
N VAL A 406 -10.14 3.36 24.45
CA VAL A 406 -10.88 4.56 24.04
C VAL A 406 -10.91 5.57 25.18
N GLY A 407 -10.21 6.68 25.01
CA GLY A 407 -10.13 7.75 25.99
C GLY A 407 -8.88 8.61 25.82
N GLY A 408 -8.61 9.44 26.82
CA GLY A 408 -7.46 10.35 26.83
C GLY A 408 -6.31 9.84 27.70
N SER A 409 -5.81 10.71 28.57
CA SER A 409 -4.62 10.44 29.41
C SER A 409 -4.72 9.19 30.28
N THR A 410 -5.90 8.82 30.73
CA THR A 410 -6.15 7.61 31.54
C THR A 410 -5.89 6.30 30.80
N MET A 411 -5.82 6.33 29.47
CA MET A 411 -5.58 5.16 28.63
C MET A 411 -4.12 5.02 28.20
N LEU A 412 -3.30 6.07 28.34
CA LEU A 412 -1.92 6.07 27.85
C LEU A 412 -1.05 4.96 28.45
N GLU A 413 -1.24 4.67 29.74
CA GLU A 413 -0.47 3.60 30.39
C GLU A 413 -0.86 2.22 29.87
N ALA A 414 -2.17 1.98 29.65
CA ALA A 414 -2.66 0.75 29.06
C ALA A 414 -2.09 0.54 27.63
N GLN A 415 -2.08 1.60 26.83
CA GLN A 415 -1.48 1.56 25.48
C GLN A 415 0.03 1.26 25.53
N ARG A 416 0.77 1.86 26.49
CA ARG A 416 2.21 1.56 26.68
C ARG A 416 2.45 0.11 27.07
N ILE A 417 1.65 -0.42 27.99
CA ILE A 417 1.74 -1.82 28.42
C ILE A 417 1.49 -2.75 27.24
N ALA A 418 0.42 -2.52 26.47
CA ALA A 418 0.10 -3.33 25.29
C ALA A 418 1.24 -3.25 24.25
N ALA A 419 1.75 -2.06 23.98
CA ALA A 419 2.88 -1.85 23.06
C ALA A 419 4.15 -2.57 23.53
N ALA A 420 4.52 -2.45 24.81
CA ALA A 420 5.71 -3.10 25.36
C ALA A 420 5.61 -4.65 25.34
N ARG A 421 4.38 -5.18 25.39
CA ARG A 421 4.11 -6.61 25.34
C ARG A 421 3.85 -7.14 23.92
N GLY A 422 3.95 -6.30 22.90
CA GLY A 422 3.76 -6.69 21.50
C GLY A 422 2.30 -7.06 21.14
N VAL A 423 1.32 -6.57 21.92
CA VAL A 423 -0.10 -6.75 21.62
C VAL A 423 -0.61 -5.56 20.80
N LEU A 424 -1.40 -5.84 19.75
CA LEU A 424 -1.99 -4.81 18.89
C LEU A 424 -2.89 -3.88 19.71
N SER A 425 -2.63 -2.57 19.61
CA SER A 425 -3.25 -1.57 20.48
C SER A 425 -3.69 -0.34 19.68
N HIS A 426 -4.98 -0.03 19.77
CA HIS A 426 -5.62 1.05 19.02
C HIS A 426 -6.34 2.03 19.95
N ASP A 427 -6.58 3.24 19.45
CA ASP A 427 -7.30 4.31 20.16
C ASP A 427 -8.75 4.46 19.73
N SER A 428 -9.16 3.75 18.64
CA SER A 428 -10.53 3.72 18.15
C SER A 428 -10.95 2.34 17.69
N PRO A 429 -12.20 1.95 17.92
CA PRO A 429 -12.73 0.66 17.47
C PRO A 429 -12.69 0.49 15.95
N GLU A 430 -12.95 1.57 15.20
CA GLU A 430 -12.99 1.58 13.74
C GLU A 430 -11.62 1.29 13.14
N LYS A 431 -10.53 1.80 13.76
CA LYS A 431 -9.16 1.49 13.36
C LYS A 431 -8.83 0.02 13.61
N ALA A 432 -9.15 -0.50 14.79
CA ALA A 432 -8.93 -1.90 15.12
C ALA A 432 -9.63 -2.84 14.12
N VAL A 433 -10.88 -2.52 13.77
CA VAL A 433 -11.66 -3.25 12.76
C VAL A 433 -11.03 -3.14 11.37
N ALA A 434 -10.57 -1.94 10.97
CA ALA A 434 -9.94 -1.74 9.66
C ALA A 434 -8.69 -2.61 9.50
N ILE A 435 -7.86 -2.70 10.54
CA ILE A 435 -6.66 -3.54 10.54
C ILE A 435 -7.01 -5.02 10.53
N PHE A 436 -7.97 -5.45 11.35
CA PHE A 436 -8.47 -6.83 11.32
C PHE A 436 -8.89 -7.22 9.89
N LEU A 437 -9.73 -6.42 9.24
CA LEU A 437 -10.16 -6.67 7.87
C LEU A 437 -9.02 -6.61 6.86
N GLY A 438 -8.04 -5.75 7.08
CA GLY A 438 -6.82 -5.70 6.28
C GLY A 438 -6.07 -7.03 6.28
N ILE A 439 -5.88 -7.63 7.47
CA ILE A 439 -5.22 -8.94 7.63
C ILE A 439 -6.06 -10.05 6.97
N VAL A 440 -7.36 -10.08 7.22
CA VAL A 440 -8.28 -11.08 6.63
C VAL A 440 -8.30 -10.99 5.10
N ASN A 441 -8.38 -9.77 4.54
CA ASN A 441 -8.37 -9.56 3.09
C ASN A 441 -7.03 -9.96 2.47
N TYR A 442 -5.92 -9.70 3.16
CA TYR A 442 -4.60 -10.16 2.71
C TYR A 442 -4.56 -11.69 2.59
N GLU A 443 -4.98 -12.43 3.62
CA GLU A 443 -4.98 -13.90 3.60
C GLU A 443 -5.89 -14.46 2.51
N ARG A 444 -7.05 -13.83 2.31
CA ARG A 444 -7.97 -14.17 1.21
C ARG A 444 -7.34 -13.92 -0.16
N ASN A 445 -6.71 -12.76 -0.35
CA ASN A 445 -6.05 -12.43 -1.61
C ASN A 445 -4.87 -13.37 -1.87
N ARG A 446 -4.09 -13.72 -0.85
CA ARG A 446 -3.00 -14.70 -0.94
C ARG A 446 -3.51 -16.05 -1.43
N THR A 447 -4.61 -16.53 -0.87
CA THR A 447 -5.25 -17.79 -1.28
C THR A 447 -5.71 -17.73 -2.74
N LEU A 448 -6.34 -16.61 -3.15
CA LEU A 448 -6.77 -16.41 -4.53
C LEU A 448 -5.60 -16.34 -5.52
N LEU A 449 -4.48 -15.72 -5.15
CA LEU A 449 -3.27 -15.67 -5.97
C LEU A 449 -2.59 -17.05 -6.14
N ALA A 450 -2.72 -17.91 -5.15
CA ALA A 450 -2.21 -19.28 -5.21
C ALA A 450 -3.08 -20.21 -6.09
N GLN A 451 -4.34 -19.82 -6.37
CA GLN A 451 -5.20 -20.57 -7.28
C GLN A 451 -4.69 -20.41 -8.72
N MET A 452 -4.36 -21.50 -9.36
CA MET A 452 -4.11 -21.47 -10.81
C MET A 452 -5.43 -21.13 -11.49
N PRO A 453 -5.43 -20.21 -12.49
CA PRO A 453 -6.60 -20.03 -13.35
C PRO A 453 -6.99 -21.41 -13.89
N ALA A 454 -8.28 -21.71 -13.88
CA ALA A 454 -8.77 -22.87 -14.61
C ALA A 454 -8.19 -22.80 -16.03
N SER A 455 -7.67 -23.90 -16.54
CA SER A 455 -7.32 -24.01 -17.95
C SER A 455 -8.50 -23.48 -18.77
N VAL A 456 -8.20 -22.68 -19.80
CA VAL A 456 -9.21 -22.12 -20.71
C VAL A 456 -10.23 -23.22 -20.98
N ALA A 457 -11.52 -22.92 -20.76
CA ALA A 457 -12.58 -23.89 -21.03
C ALA A 457 -12.38 -24.42 -22.45
N GLU A 458 -12.24 -25.72 -22.60
CA GLU A 458 -11.95 -26.38 -23.89
C GLU A 458 -13.01 -26.08 -24.95
N ASP A 459 -14.18 -25.59 -24.52
CA ASP A 459 -15.34 -25.31 -25.39
C ASP A 459 -15.47 -23.87 -25.89
N PHE A 460 -14.51 -22.97 -25.54
CA PHE A 460 -14.54 -21.58 -25.99
C PHE A 460 -13.53 -21.32 -27.12
N SER A 461 -14.03 -21.07 -28.32
CA SER A 461 -13.22 -20.65 -29.48
C SER A 461 -13.64 -19.24 -29.90
N PRO A 462 -12.80 -18.20 -29.65
CA PRO A 462 -13.13 -16.85 -30.09
C PRO A 462 -13.13 -16.73 -31.61
N ASP A 463 -14.04 -15.93 -32.17
CA ASP A 463 -14.00 -15.53 -33.56
C ASP A 463 -13.02 -14.37 -33.78
N ASP A 464 -11.74 -14.71 -33.85
CA ASP A 464 -10.66 -13.73 -34.03
C ASP A 464 -10.79 -12.96 -35.37
N ALA A 465 -11.40 -13.53 -36.38
CA ALA A 465 -11.59 -12.88 -37.68
C ALA A 465 -12.59 -11.72 -37.55
N LEU A 466 -13.72 -11.97 -36.90
CA LEU A 466 -14.74 -10.97 -36.61
C LEU A 466 -14.18 -9.84 -35.72
N ALA A 467 -13.41 -10.20 -34.69
CA ALA A 467 -12.80 -9.24 -33.79
C ALA A 467 -11.81 -8.30 -34.52
N ARG A 468 -10.95 -8.88 -35.35
CA ARG A 468 -9.95 -8.11 -36.13
C ARG A 468 -10.59 -7.23 -37.17
N SER A 469 -11.68 -7.69 -37.84
CA SER A 469 -12.38 -6.87 -38.84
C SER A 469 -12.99 -5.62 -38.20
N ALA A 470 -13.62 -5.74 -37.02
CA ALA A 470 -14.22 -4.63 -36.32
C ALA A 470 -13.15 -3.55 -35.93
N VAL A 471 -11.97 -3.98 -35.49
CA VAL A 471 -10.87 -3.07 -35.17
C VAL A 471 -10.28 -2.45 -36.43
N ALA A 472 -10.09 -3.25 -37.49
CA ALA A 472 -9.52 -2.75 -38.77
C ALA A 472 -10.42 -1.71 -39.45
N GLU A 473 -11.75 -1.91 -39.42
CA GLU A 473 -12.71 -0.92 -39.93
C GLU A 473 -12.63 0.41 -39.17
N ALA A 474 -12.51 0.39 -37.84
CA ALA A 474 -12.37 1.59 -37.04
C ALA A 474 -11.06 2.33 -37.35
N LEU A 475 -9.95 1.61 -37.45
CA LEU A 475 -8.65 2.17 -37.79
C LEU A 475 -8.63 2.77 -39.20
N ALA A 476 -9.24 2.08 -40.18
CA ALA A 476 -9.36 2.58 -41.56
C ALA A 476 -10.20 3.86 -41.66
N ALA A 477 -11.18 4.03 -40.77
CA ALA A 477 -11.98 5.26 -40.64
C ALA A 477 -11.27 6.37 -39.83
N GLY A 478 -10.04 6.14 -39.34
CA GLY A 478 -9.30 7.10 -38.51
C GLY A 478 -9.88 7.26 -37.10
N ALA A 479 -10.73 6.32 -36.66
CA ALA A 479 -11.35 6.39 -35.35
C ALA A 479 -10.39 5.94 -34.24
N THR A 480 -10.41 6.63 -33.11
CA THR A 480 -9.64 6.27 -31.90
C THR A 480 -10.42 5.40 -30.93
N THR A 481 -11.72 5.26 -31.15
CA THR A 481 -12.65 4.45 -30.36
C THR A 481 -13.55 3.63 -31.28
N LEU A 482 -13.96 2.45 -30.82
CA LEU A 482 -14.92 1.63 -31.55
C LEU A 482 -16.32 2.27 -31.47
N SER A 483 -17.05 2.26 -32.58
CA SER A 483 -18.48 2.57 -32.55
C SER A 483 -19.23 1.50 -31.72
N PRO A 484 -20.42 1.81 -31.18
CA PRO A 484 -21.19 0.85 -30.42
C PRO A 484 -21.48 -0.46 -31.18
N ARG A 485 -21.64 -0.39 -32.48
CA ARG A 485 -21.80 -1.58 -33.35
C ARG A 485 -20.53 -2.44 -33.38
N GLN A 486 -19.37 -1.80 -33.58
CA GLN A 486 -18.08 -2.46 -33.62
C GLN A 486 -17.68 -3.03 -32.24
N ALA A 487 -17.99 -2.32 -31.16
CA ALA A 487 -17.78 -2.80 -29.79
C ALA A 487 -18.60 -4.07 -29.52
N ARG A 488 -19.87 -4.11 -29.94
CA ARG A 488 -20.72 -5.32 -29.85
C ARG A 488 -20.19 -6.48 -30.70
N GLN A 489 -19.74 -6.21 -31.92
CA GLN A 489 -19.12 -7.25 -32.75
C GLN A 489 -17.91 -7.87 -32.07
N LEU A 490 -17.07 -7.02 -31.44
CA LEU A 490 -15.92 -7.46 -30.66
C LEU A 490 -16.34 -8.31 -29.44
N MET A 491 -17.35 -7.86 -28.68
CA MET A 491 -17.86 -8.62 -27.54
C MET A 491 -18.43 -9.96 -27.96
N ARG A 492 -19.24 -10.00 -29.04
CA ARG A 492 -19.81 -11.21 -29.58
C ARG A 492 -18.76 -12.21 -30.09
N ALA A 493 -17.68 -11.70 -30.70
CA ALA A 493 -16.55 -12.53 -31.14
C ALA A 493 -15.88 -13.28 -29.97
N TYR A 494 -15.96 -12.73 -28.74
CA TYR A 494 -15.42 -13.34 -27.51
C TYR A 494 -16.53 -13.99 -26.65
N GLY A 495 -17.70 -14.27 -27.20
CA GLY A 495 -18.79 -14.93 -26.47
C GLY A 495 -19.36 -14.11 -25.31
N ILE A 496 -19.14 -12.80 -25.31
CA ILE A 496 -19.73 -11.91 -24.32
C ILE A 496 -21.08 -11.44 -24.82
N ASP A 497 -22.14 -11.92 -24.17
CA ASP A 497 -23.50 -11.47 -24.48
C ASP A 497 -23.63 -9.98 -24.15
N SER A 498 -24.09 -9.24 -25.12
CA SER A 498 -24.47 -7.84 -24.97
C SER A 498 -25.92 -7.67 -25.35
N ASN A 499 -26.65 -6.87 -24.59
CA ASN A 499 -28.04 -6.55 -24.93
C ASN A 499 -28.13 -6.05 -26.38
N GLU A 500 -28.99 -6.66 -27.17
CA GLU A 500 -29.27 -6.20 -28.52
C GLU A 500 -29.87 -4.80 -28.44
N GLN A 501 -29.20 -3.85 -29.07
CA GLN A 501 -29.69 -2.48 -29.21
C GLN A 501 -29.92 -2.25 -30.72
N PRO A 502 -31.07 -2.62 -31.22
CA PRO A 502 -31.38 -2.47 -32.65
C PRO A 502 -31.44 -0.98 -33.01
N LEU A 503 -30.95 -0.66 -34.21
CA LEU A 503 -30.98 0.68 -34.75
C LEU A 503 -32.29 0.87 -35.51
N ALA A 504 -32.95 2.00 -35.26
CA ALA A 504 -34.16 2.37 -36.00
C ALA A 504 -33.90 3.66 -36.78
N GLY A 505 -34.09 3.62 -38.07
CA GLY A 505 -33.97 4.77 -38.98
C GLY A 505 -35.26 5.61 -39.09
N SER A 506 -36.37 5.11 -38.58
CA SER A 506 -37.68 5.77 -38.63
C SER A 506 -38.47 5.57 -37.34
N ILE A 507 -39.50 6.39 -37.12
CA ILE A 507 -40.40 6.27 -35.96
C ILE A 507 -41.14 4.92 -35.99
N ASP A 508 -41.62 4.50 -37.17
CA ASP A 508 -42.36 3.26 -37.30
C ASP A 508 -41.46 2.03 -37.06
N GLU A 509 -40.19 2.12 -37.43
CA GLU A 509 -39.22 1.09 -37.15
C GLU A 509 -38.89 1.04 -35.65
N ALA A 510 -38.71 2.20 -34.99
CA ALA A 510 -38.49 2.27 -33.54
C ALA A 510 -39.66 1.67 -32.74
N ILE A 511 -40.88 1.93 -33.16
CA ILE A 511 -42.07 1.34 -32.52
C ILE A 511 -42.10 -0.18 -32.73
N ARG A 512 -41.93 -0.69 -33.96
CA ARG A 512 -41.91 -2.13 -34.21
C ARG A 512 -40.81 -2.82 -33.38
N THR A 513 -39.64 -2.23 -33.34
CA THR A 513 -38.53 -2.77 -32.56
C THR A 513 -38.84 -2.76 -31.05
N ALA A 514 -39.49 -1.73 -30.54
CA ALA A 514 -39.90 -1.67 -29.14
C ALA A 514 -40.99 -2.70 -28.83
N ASP A 515 -41.91 -2.97 -29.76
CA ASP A 515 -42.94 -4.01 -29.64
C ASP A 515 -42.31 -5.41 -29.59
N GLU A 516 -41.22 -5.63 -30.34
CA GLU A 516 -40.45 -6.89 -30.32
C GLU A 516 -39.64 -7.09 -29.03
N ILE A 517 -39.02 -6.02 -28.50
CA ILE A 517 -38.23 -6.05 -27.26
C ILE A 517 -39.14 -6.19 -26.04
N GLY A 518 -40.28 -5.53 -26.06
CA GLY A 518 -41.18 -5.36 -24.91
C GLY A 518 -40.93 -4.08 -24.13
N TYR A 519 -42.04 -3.43 -23.72
CA TYR A 519 -41.98 -2.21 -22.91
C TYR A 519 -41.71 -2.51 -21.41
N PRO A 520 -41.05 -1.59 -20.64
CA PRO A 520 -40.56 -0.28 -21.05
C PRO A 520 -39.24 -0.33 -21.83
N VAL A 521 -39.02 0.65 -22.73
CA VAL A 521 -37.78 0.79 -23.49
C VAL A 521 -37.16 2.17 -23.32
N ASP A 522 -35.85 2.24 -23.50
CA ASP A 522 -35.11 3.49 -23.55
C ASP A 522 -34.72 3.81 -24.99
N LEU A 523 -34.78 5.07 -25.36
CA LEU A 523 -34.36 5.58 -26.65
C LEU A 523 -33.05 6.35 -26.53
N ALA A 524 -32.06 6.01 -27.34
CA ALA A 524 -30.81 6.71 -27.44
C ALA A 524 -30.57 7.24 -28.85
N LEU A 525 -29.98 8.43 -28.96
CA LEU A 525 -29.58 9.01 -30.22
C LEU A 525 -28.18 8.51 -30.60
N VAL A 526 -28.05 8.01 -31.83
CA VAL A 526 -26.78 7.62 -32.43
C VAL A 526 -26.34 8.69 -33.40
N LEU A 527 -25.33 9.45 -33.06
CA LEU A 527 -24.69 10.42 -33.96
C LEU A 527 -23.57 9.74 -34.74
N ALA A 528 -23.45 10.05 -36.02
CA ALA A 528 -22.49 9.40 -36.91
C ALA A 528 -21.01 9.46 -36.44
N ASN A 529 -20.65 10.44 -35.62
CA ASN A 529 -19.30 10.67 -35.13
C ASN A 529 -19.17 10.62 -33.59
N ALA A 530 -20.20 10.16 -32.87
CA ALA A 530 -20.15 10.10 -31.41
C ALA A 530 -19.75 8.71 -30.93
N ALA A 531 -18.76 8.66 -30.04
CA ALA A 531 -18.31 7.44 -29.38
C ALA A 531 -19.30 6.95 -28.28
N GLU A 532 -20.28 7.77 -27.92
CA GLU A 532 -21.23 7.51 -26.84
C GLU A 532 -22.68 7.67 -27.33
N TYR A 533 -23.55 6.79 -26.82
CA TYR A 533 -24.99 6.99 -26.92
C TYR A 533 -25.39 8.13 -26.01
N GLN A 534 -26.08 9.13 -26.53
CA GLN A 534 -26.76 10.09 -25.67
C GLN A 534 -28.15 9.55 -25.34
N PRO A 535 -28.45 9.23 -24.06
CA PRO A 535 -29.80 8.86 -23.67
C PRO A 535 -30.74 10.02 -24.01
N ALA A 536 -31.71 9.72 -24.83
CA ALA A 536 -32.60 10.72 -25.38
C ALA A 536 -33.96 10.72 -24.67
N ALA A 537 -34.43 9.54 -24.26
CA ALA A 537 -35.65 9.36 -23.46
C ALA A 537 -35.61 7.98 -22.78
N THR A 538 -36.07 7.90 -21.54
CA THR A 538 -36.07 6.69 -20.71
C THR A 538 -37.48 6.32 -20.27
N ASP A 539 -37.68 5.05 -19.93
CA ASP A 539 -38.97 4.51 -19.41
C ASP A 539 -40.18 4.74 -20.35
N LEU A 540 -39.96 4.59 -21.65
CA LEU A 540 -41.03 4.71 -22.64
C LEU A 540 -41.90 3.45 -22.59
N ARG A 541 -43.16 3.61 -22.31
CA ARG A 541 -44.11 2.51 -22.01
C ARG A 541 -45.13 2.22 -23.12
N SER A 542 -45.13 3.07 -24.14
CA SER A 542 -46.09 2.93 -25.25
C SER A 542 -45.53 3.45 -26.59
N PRO A 543 -46.11 3.04 -27.71
CA PRO A 543 -45.81 3.62 -29.03
C PRO A 543 -45.96 5.15 -29.08
N ALA A 544 -46.92 5.70 -28.33
CA ALA A 544 -47.13 7.13 -28.27
C ALA A 544 -45.97 7.87 -27.60
N ASP A 545 -45.39 7.27 -26.57
CA ASP A 545 -44.21 7.84 -25.87
C ASP A 545 -43.02 7.90 -26.83
N ILE A 546 -42.79 6.86 -27.63
CA ILE A 546 -41.73 6.83 -28.64
C ILE A 546 -41.92 7.93 -29.67
N GLN A 547 -43.16 8.07 -30.20
CA GLN A 547 -43.47 9.15 -31.15
C GLN A 547 -43.19 10.53 -30.60
N LEU A 548 -43.57 10.78 -29.36
CA LEU A 548 -43.35 12.04 -28.68
C LEU A 548 -41.84 12.32 -28.45
N ALA A 549 -41.12 11.31 -27.99
CA ALA A 549 -39.68 11.38 -27.76
C ALA A 549 -38.91 11.68 -29.05
N VAL A 550 -39.17 10.95 -30.13
CA VAL A 550 -38.49 11.18 -31.42
C VAL A 550 -38.83 12.53 -32.04
N ARG A 551 -40.08 13.01 -31.90
CA ARG A 551 -40.46 14.37 -32.34
C ARG A 551 -39.72 15.45 -31.55
N GLY A 552 -39.61 15.28 -30.25
CA GLY A 552 -38.84 16.17 -29.38
C GLY A 552 -37.36 16.25 -29.77
N LEU A 553 -36.75 15.09 -30.04
CA LEU A 553 -35.36 14.99 -30.49
C LEU A 553 -35.13 15.68 -31.84
N ARG A 554 -36.04 15.47 -32.81
CA ARG A 554 -35.96 16.15 -34.12
C ARG A 554 -36.11 17.67 -34.02
N ALA A 555 -36.85 18.16 -33.03
CA ALA A 555 -36.99 19.59 -32.75
C ALA A 555 -35.74 20.20 -32.11
N SER A 556 -35.05 19.45 -31.28
CA SER A 556 -33.82 19.90 -30.59
C SER A 556 -32.55 19.84 -31.46
N LEU A 557 -32.58 19.10 -32.56
CA LEU A 557 -31.49 18.97 -33.54
C LEU A 557 -31.57 19.97 -34.72
N ARG A 558 -32.63 20.78 -34.77
CA ARG A 558 -32.79 21.90 -35.71
C ARG A 558 -32.37 23.22 -35.02
#